data_d3500270022e26b91862c4628e330733
#
_entry.id   d3500270022e26b91862c4628e330733
#
_cell.length_a   1.000
_cell.length_b   1.000
_cell.length_c   1.000
_cell.angle_alpha   90.00
_cell.angle_beta   90.00
_cell.angle_gamma   90.00
#
_symmetry.space_group_name_H-M   'P 1'
#
loop_
_entity.id
_entity.type
_entity.pdbx_description
1 polymer ?
#
loop_
_entity_poly.entity_id
_entity_poly.type
_entity_poly.pdbx_seq_one_letter_code
_entity_poly.pdbx_strand_id
1 'polypeptide(L)'
;MVRKTRAHKTSSSSSAPSFDSERFLSEKNQETFEKLNIRRNVWAKRKIVLDELDLKIRRNFECRGWLPLLDVDHPPLATLIREFYSNLFVHSYDSNTLVKSWIRGKDYTITPSVMASALRVPMVQHPVYPYDESPPLDDIM
;
A
#
# COMPACT_ATOMS: atom_id res chain seq x y z
N MET A 1 59.81 -16.28 -35.63
CA MET A 1 58.80 -15.17 -35.61
C MET A 1 57.61 -15.64 -34.77
N VAL A 2 57.52 -15.15 -33.56
CA VAL A 2 56.41 -15.51 -32.62
C VAL A 2 55.42 -14.36 -32.57
N ARG A 3 54.18 -14.59 -33.04
CA ARG A 3 53.11 -13.61 -32.98
C ARG A 3 52.47 -13.61 -31.58
N LYS A 4 52.60 -12.50 -30.87
CA LYS A 4 52.00 -12.26 -29.56
C LYS A 4 50.55 -11.85 -29.77
N THR A 5 49.60 -12.73 -29.44
CA THR A 5 48.16 -12.45 -29.41
C THR A 5 47.83 -11.64 -28.16
N ARG A 6 47.36 -10.42 -28.38
CA ARG A 6 46.93 -9.46 -27.35
C ARG A 6 45.50 -9.81 -26.95
N ALA A 7 45.31 -10.34 -25.75
CA ALA A 7 43.98 -10.56 -25.18
C ALA A 7 43.30 -9.23 -24.86
N HIS A 8 42.16 -8.98 -25.52
CA HIS A 8 41.27 -7.87 -25.17
C HIS A 8 40.55 -8.22 -23.86
N LYS A 9 40.92 -7.53 -22.81
CA LYS A 9 40.19 -7.54 -21.54
C LYS A 9 38.98 -6.64 -21.70
N THR A 10 37.81 -7.19 -22.01
CA THR A 10 36.53 -6.52 -21.91
C THR A 10 36.21 -6.32 -20.43
N SER A 11 36.51 -5.13 -19.90
CA SER A 11 36.01 -4.68 -18.62
C SER A 11 34.54 -4.32 -18.79
N SER A 12 33.63 -5.22 -18.38
CA SER A 12 32.24 -4.88 -18.16
C SER A 12 32.19 -3.99 -16.93
N SER A 13 32.19 -2.67 -17.14
CA SER A 13 31.83 -1.72 -16.10
C SER A 13 30.34 -1.87 -15.82
N SER A 14 29.98 -2.64 -14.80
CA SER A 14 28.67 -2.57 -14.19
C SER A 14 28.59 -1.19 -13.50
N SER A 15 28.07 -0.19 -14.21
CA SER A 15 27.74 1.10 -13.59
C SER A 15 26.71 0.81 -12.47
N ALA A 16 27.02 1.28 -11.27
CA ALA A 16 26.04 1.25 -10.16
C ALA A 16 24.74 1.93 -10.63
N PRO A 17 23.57 1.44 -10.20
CA PRO A 17 22.31 2.08 -10.55
C PRO A 17 22.31 3.56 -10.12
N SER A 18 21.74 4.43 -10.96
CA SER A 18 21.67 5.89 -10.72
C SER A 18 20.69 6.26 -9.61
N PHE A 19 20.02 5.29 -9.01
CA PHE A 19 18.99 5.44 -7.97
C PHE A 19 19.27 4.51 -6.78
N ASP A 20 18.63 4.81 -5.64
CA ASP A 20 18.68 3.95 -4.43
C ASP A 20 17.89 2.66 -4.64
N SER A 21 18.59 1.60 -5.06
CA SER A 21 17.99 0.29 -5.36
C SER A 21 17.45 -0.47 -4.15
N GLU A 22 17.81 -0.06 -2.92
CA GLU A 22 17.22 -0.63 -1.71
C GLU A 22 15.79 -0.11 -1.47
N ARG A 23 15.51 1.10 -1.94
CA ARG A 23 14.24 1.78 -1.73
C ARG A 23 13.34 1.81 -2.95
N PHE A 24 13.92 1.81 -4.15
CA PHE A 24 13.18 2.02 -5.38
C PHE A 24 13.49 0.95 -6.42
N LEU A 25 12.47 0.58 -7.21
CA LEU A 25 12.62 -0.39 -8.29
C LEU A 25 13.25 0.23 -9.55
N SER A 26 13.18 1.55 -9.69
CA SER A 26 13.73 2.29 -10.84
C SER A 26 13.95 3.76 -10.49
N GLU A 27 14.72 4.45 -11.32
CA GLU A 27 14.90 5.90 -11.24
C GLU A 27 13.57 6.66 -11.30
N LYS A 28 12.64 6.23 -12.16
CA LYS A 28 11.29 6.80 -12.24
C LYS A 28 10.52 6.69 -10.93
N ASN A 29 10.69 5.61 -10.18
CA ASN A 29 10.05 5.43 -8.87
C ASN A 29 10.65 6.40 -7.84
N GLN A 30 11.96 6.62 -7.88
CA GLN A 30 12.61 7.63 -7.05
C GLN A 30 12.11 9.04 -7.38
N GLU A 31 12.04 9.42 -8.64
CA GLU A 31 11.46 10.72 -9.04
C GLU A 31 10.01 10.89 -8.57
N THR A 32 9.22 9.80 -8.64
CA THR A 32 7.83 9.82 -8.15
C THR A 32 7.78 10.06 -6.65
N PHE A 33 8.67 9.43 -5.88
CA PHE A 33 8.80 9.66 -4.45
C PHE A 33 9.13 11.12 -4.13
N GLU A 34 10.06 11.71 -4.84
CA GLU A 34 10.46 13.11 -4.66
C GLU A 34 9.29 14.07 -4.96
N LYS A 35 8.56 13.80 -6.04
CA LYS A 35 7.32 14.56 -6.38
C LYS A 35 6.25 14.43 -5.30
N LEU A 36 6.05 13.24 -4.73
CA LEU A 36 5.12 13.01 -3.64
C LEU A 36 5.56 13.71 -2.35
N ASN A 37 6.87 13.75 -2.11
CA ASN A 37 7.44 14.42 -0.93
C ASN A 37 7.18 15.92 -0.94
N ILE A 38 7.30 16.56 -2.10
CA ILE A 38 7.12 18.01 -2.27
C ILE A 38 5.63 18.39 -2.28
N ARG A 39 4.76 17.57 -2.90
CA ARG A 39 3.40 17.98 -3.26
C ARG A 39 2.31 17.47 -2.36
N ARG A 40 2.55 16.44 -1.54
CA ARG A 40 1.49 15.80 -0.76
C ARG A 40 1.86 15.63 0.70
N ASN A 41 1.08 16.27 1.56
CA ASN A 41 1.15 16.00 2.97
C ASN A 41 0.47 14.65 3.29
N VAL A 42 1.11 13.87 4.15
CA VAL A 42 0.49 12.69 4.73
C VAL A 42 -0.21 13.13 6.00
N TRP A 43 -1.53 13.05 5.99
CA TRP A 43 -2.34 13.42 7.15
C TRP A 43 -2.49 12.22 8.06
N ALA A 44 -2.16 12.40 9.32
CA ALA A 44 -2.46 11.39 10.32
C ALA A 44 -3.98 11.27 10.51
N LYS A 45 -4.47 10.04 10.63
CA LYS A 45 -5.86 9.80 11.00
C LYS A 45 -6.12 10.39 12.38
N ARG A 46 -7.24 11.08 12.55
CA ARG A 46 -7.64 11.57 13.87
C ARG A 46 -8.01 10.37 14.75
N LYS A 47 -7.57 10.40 15.99
CA LYS A 47 -8.01 9.42 16.99
C LYS A 47 -9.52 9.60 17.21
N ILE A 48 -10.23 8.49 17.14
CA ILE A 48 -11.66 8.44 17.42
C ILE A 48 -11.81 7.95 18.84
N VAL A 49 -12.50 8.72 19.67
CA VAL A 49 -12.83 8.31 21.03
C VAL A 49 -14.13 7.52 20.96
N LEU A 50 -14.04 6.22 21.24
CA LEU A 50 -15.17 5.28 21.09
C LEU A 50 -16.38 5.67 21.94
N ASP A 51 -16.13 6.26 23.10
CA ASP A 51 -17.20 6.69 24.02
C ASP A 51 -17.94 7.94 23.56
N GLU A 52 -17.34 8.71 22.63
CA GLU A 52 -17.94 9.88 22.02
C GLU A 52 -18.70 9.55 20.72
N LEU A 53 -18.60 8.31 20.24
CA LEU A 53 -19.33 7.88 19.08
C LEU A 53 -20.80 7.65 19.40
N ASP A 54 -21.68 8.12 18.48
CA ASP A 54 -23.08 7.75 18.50
C ASP A 54 -23.26 6.24 18.61
N LEU A 55 -24.19 5.80 19.50
CA LEU A 55 -24.42 4.39 19.77
C LEU A 55 -24.77 3.59 18.52
N LYS A 56 -25.50 4.16 17.56
CA LYS A 56 -25.84 3.50 16.30
C LYS A 56 -24.61 3.25 15.45
N ILE A 57 -23.71 4.25 15.37
CA ILE A 57 -22.45 4.15 14.63
C ILE A 57 -21.56 3.08 15.28
N ARG A 58 -21.37 3.15 16.59
CA ARG A 58 -20.58 2.19 17.36
C ARG A 58 -21.09 0.76 17.14
N ARG A 59 -22.40 0.53 17.27
CA ARG A 59 -23.03 -0.77 17.06
C ARG A 59 -22.80 -1.32 15.64
N ASN A 60 -22.84 -0.47 14.62
CA ASN A 60 -22.54 -0.85 13.25
C ASN A 60 -21.08 -1.33 13.09
N PHE A 61 -20.13 -0.68 13.74
CA PHE A 61 -18.73 -1.12 13.73
C PHE A 61 -18.54 -2.42 14.50
N GLU A 62 -19.21 -2.58 15.66
CA GLU A 62 -19.20 -3.81 16.46
C GLU A 62 -19.76 -5.00 15.68
N CYS A 63 -20.94 -4.88 15.10
CA CYS A 63 -21.59 -5.96 14.33
C CYS A 63 -20.74 -6.40 13.13
N ARG A 64 -19.96 -5.49 12.55
CA ARG A 64 -19.09 -5.81 11.40
C ARG A 64 -17.67 -6.22 11.80
N GLY A 65 -17.35 -6.22 13.09
CA GLY A 65 -16.00 -6.48 13.57
C GLY A 65 -14.96 -5.42 13.14
N TRP A 66 -15.37 -4.18 12.92
CA TRP A 66 -14.55 -3.08 12.43
C TRP A 66 -13.98 -2.17 13.52
N LEU A 67 -14.24 -2.46 14.78
CA LEU A 67 -13.69 -1.67 15.90
C LEU A 67 -12.17 -1.49 15.83
N PRO A 68 -11.37 -2.50 15.40
CA PRO A 68 -9.93 -2.32 15.29
C PRO A 68 -9.49 -1.22 14.32
N LEU A 69 -10.33 -0.86 13.33
CA LEU A 69 -10.05 0.26 12.43
C LEU A 69 -10.07 1.62 13.13
N LEU A 70 -10.71 1.72 14.28
CA LEU A 70 -10.82 2.93 15.06
C LEU A 70 -9.65 3.07 16.05
N ASP A 71 -9.05 1.95 16.42
CA ASP A 71 -7.92 1.88 17.36
C ASP A 71 -6.58 1.95 16.61
N VAL A 72 -6.29 3.11 16.04
CA VAL A 72 -5.01 3.35 15.35
C VAL A 72 -4.16 4.26 16.24
N ASP A 73 -3.31 3.64 17.06
CA ASP A 73 -2.45 4.35 18.00
C ASP A 73 -1.13 4.87 17.40
N HIS A 74 -0.76 4.42 16.21
CA HIS A 74 0.53 4.79 15.64
C HIS A 74 0.40 5.83 14.53
N PRO A 75 1.14 6.95 14.63
CA PRO A 75 1.19 7.91 13.54
C PRO A 75 1.82 7.23 12.30
N PRO A 76 1.24 7.46 11.12
CA PRO A 76 1.76 6.88 9.90
C PRO A 76 3.15 7.46 9.59
N LEU A 77 4.10 6.58 9.24
CA LEU A 77 5.41 7.00 8.77
C LEU A 77 5.30 7.52 7.33
N ALA A 78 5.24 8.84 7.19
CA ALA A 78 5.04 9.50 5.91
C ALA A 78 6.02 9.04 4.81
N THR A 79 7.27 8.76 5.19
CA THR A 79 8.30 8.25 4.27
C THR A 79 7.93 6.88 3.72
N LEU A 80 7.47 5.94 4.56
CA LEU A 80 7.06 4.60 4.12
C LEU A 80 5.82 4.65 3.23
N ILE A 81 4.87 5.52 3.54
CA ILE A 81 3.69 5.72 2.71
C ILE A 81 4.07 6.22 1.32
N ARG A 82 4.95 7.20 1.24
CA ARG A 82 5.42 7.74 -0.05
C ARG A 82 6.23 6.71 -0.83
N GLU A 83 7.08 5.93 -0.14
CA GLU A 83 7.85 4.85 -0.74
C GLU A 83 6.91 3.76 -1.29
N PHE A 84 5.89 3.37 -0.53
CA PHE A 84 4.85 2.46 -0.98
C PHE A 84 4.18 2.95 -2.26
N TYR A 85 3.70 4.19 -2.29
CA TYR A 85 3.01 4.74 -3.48
C TYR A 85 3.93 4.99 -4.66
N SER A 86 5.21 5.28 -4.44
CA SER A 86 6.18 5.47 -5.53
C SER A 86 6.51 4.16 -6.24
N ASN A 87 6.49 3.04 -5.50
CA ASN A 87 6.76 1.70 -6.02
C ASN A 87 5.48 0.90 -6.29
N LEU A 88 4.31 1.53 -6.20
CA LEU A 88 3.03 0.86 -6.35
C LEU A 88 2.84 0.35 -7.77
N PHE A 89 2.57 -0.93 -7.88
CA PHE A 89 2.20 -1.61 -9.11
C PHE A 89 0.81 -2.22 -8.96
N VAL A 90 -0.11 -1.80 -9.81
CA VAL A 90 -1.48 -2.30 -9.83
C VAL A 90 -1.72 -2.97 -11.17
N HIS A 91 -2.06 -4.23 -11.14
CA HIS A 91 -2.36 -5.02 -12.31
C HIS A 91 -3.76 -5.62 -12.15
N SER A 92 -4.64 -5.30 -13.07
CA SER A 92 -6.02 -5.81 -13.05
C SER A 92 -6.22 -6.76 -14.23
N TYR A 93 -6.55 -8.02 -13.92
CA TYR A 93 -6.94 -9.02 -14.90
C TYR A 93 -8.37 -9.48 -14.57
N ASP A 94 -9.29 -9.23 -15.46
CA ASP A 94 -10.72 -9.59 -15.32
C ASP A 94 -11.27 -9.21 -13.93
N SER A 95 -11.55 -10.18 -13.08
CA SER A 95 -12.07 -9.98 -11.72
C SER A 95 -10.98 -9.91 -10.64
N ASN A 96 -9.70 -10.10 -11.00
CA ASN A 96 -8.61 -10.15 -10.03
C ASN A 96 -7.71 -8.91 -10.15
N THR A 97 -7.60 -8.17 -9.07
CA THR A 97 -6.66 -7.05 -8.97
C THR A 97 -5.47 -7.46 -8.11
N LEU A 98 -4.28 -7.42 -8.71
CA LEU A 98 -3.03 -7.65 -8.02
C LEU A 98 -2.39 -6.30 -7.70
N VAL A 99 -2.18 -6.05 -6.42
CA VAL A 99 -1.49 -4.86 -5.93
C VAL A 99 -0.16 -5.29 -5.32
N LYS A 100 0.93 -4.72 -5.82
CA LYS A 100 2.28 -4.95 -5.30
C LYS A 100 2.97 -3.65 -5.00
N SER A 101 3.91 -3.68 -4.07
CA SER A 101 4.81 -2.58 -3.82
C SER A 101 6.14 -3.07 -3.25
N TRP A 102 7.18 -2.28 -3.45
CA TRP A 102 8.51 -2.49 -2.93
C TRP A 102 8.79 -1.50 -1.81
N ILE A 103 9.17 -2.00 -0.62
CA ILE A 103 9.44 -1.17 0.54
C ILE A 103 10.67 -1.71 1.27
N ARG A 104 11.68 -0.88 1.45
CA ARG A 104 12.89 -1.22 2.20
C ARG A 104 13.52 -2.55 1.76
N GLY A 105 13.71 -2.74 0.48
CA GLY A 105 14.35 -3.94 -0.07
C GLY A 105 13.46 -5.19 -0.09
N LYS A 106 12.14 -5.06 0.15
CA LYS A 106 11.20 -6.18 0.20
C LYS A 106 10.01 -5.98 -0.72
N ASP A 107 9.63 -7.04 -1.40
CA ASP A 107 8.43 -7.09 -2.24
C ASP A 107 7.21 -7.46 -1.40
N TYR A 108 6.16 -6.66 -1.49
CA TYR A 108 4.90 -6.87 -0.79
C TYR A 108 3.77 -7.06 -1.80
N THR A 109 3.07 -8.17 -1.68
CA THR A 109 1.83 -8.42 -2.42
C THR A 109 0.64 -8.14 -1.50
N ILE A 110 -0.21 -7.20 -1.91
CA ILE A 110 -1.38 -6.79 -1.15
C ILE A 110 -2.58 -7.56 -1.67
N THR A 111 -3.08 -8.47 -0.86
CA THR A 111 -4.32 -9.22 -1.14
C THR A 111 -5.41 -8.81 -0.15
N PRO A 112 -6.70 -9.08 -0.43
CA PRO A 112 -7.76 -8.84 0.53
C PRO A 112 -7.51 -9.50 1.90
N SER A 113 -6.95 -10.71 1.92
CA SER A 113 -6.61 -11.42 3.16
C SER A 113 -5.49 -10.75 3.93
N VAL A 114 -4.44 -10.28 3.25
CA VAL A 114 -3.35 -9.50 3.86
C VAL A 114 -3.89 -8.21 4.47
N MET A 115 -4.78 -7.51 3.74
CA MET A 115 -5.41 -6.29 4.24
C MET A 115 -6.30 -6.57 5.45
N ALA A 116 -7.15 -7.58 5.39
CA ALA A 116 -8.02 -7.96 6.50
C ALA A 116 -7.21 -8.31 7.76
N SER A 117 -6.13 -9.08 7.59
CA SER A 117 -5.21 -9.43 8.68
C SER A 117 -4.50 -8.20 9.26
N ALA A 118 -3.95 -7.33 8.41
CA ALA A 118 -3.25 -6.12 8.84
C ALA A 118 -4.17 -5.14 9.58
N LEU A 119 -5.41 -5.02 9.12
CA LEU A 119 -6.43 -4.15 9.72
C LEU A 119 -7.18 -4.82 10.88
N ARG A 120 -6.91 -6.10 11.14
CA ARG A 120 -7.59 -6.92 12.16
C ARG A 120 -9.12 -6.94 11.99
N VAL A 121 -9.57 -6.99 10.74
CA VAL A 121 -11.00 -7.06 10.39
C VAL A 121 -11.36 -8.42 9.80
N PRO A 122 -12.62 -8.85 9.91
CA PRO A 122 -13.07 -10.11 9.30
C PRO A 122 -12.89 -10.09 7.79
N MET A 123 -12.43 -11.21 7.23
CA MET A 123 -12.40 -11.44 5.80
C MET A 123 -13.79 -11.88 5.32
N VAL A 124 -14.39 -11.13 4.43
CA VAL A 124 -15.66 -11.49 3.78
C VAL A 124 -15.34 -12.17 2.46
N GLN A 125 -15.67 -13.46 2.33
CA GLN A 125 -15.37 -14.25 1.13
C GLN A 125 -16.17 -13.81 -0.09
N HIS A 126 -17.41 -13.39 0.13
CA HIS A 126 -18.31 -12.91 -0.93
C HIS A 126 -18.91 -11.58 -0.48
N PRO A 127 -18.25 -10.45 -0.74
CA PRO A 127 -18.84 -9.17 -0.44
C PRO A 127 -20.04 -8.95 -1.38
N VAL A 128 -21.21 -9.22 -0.86
CA VAL A 128 -22.45 -8.85 -1.54
C VAL A 128 -22.67 -7.38 -1.22
N TYR A 129 -22.39 -6.53 -2.19
CA TYR A 129 -22.90 -5.18 -2.15
C TYR A 129 -24.31 -5.22 -2.72
N PRO A 130 -25.33 -4.89 -1.95
CA PRO A 130 -26.67 -4.70 -2.51
C PRO A 130 -26.63 -3.39 -3.32
N TYR A 131 -26.22 -3.48 -4.58
CA TYR A 131 -26.25 -2.32 -5.47
C TYR A 131 -27.69 -1.95 -5.88
N ASP A 132 -28.66 -2.85 -5.68
CA ASP A 132 -30.03 -2.71 -6.14
C ASP A 132 -31.03 -2.30 -5.04
N GLU A 133 -30.64 -2.32 -3.78
CA GLU A 133 -31.50 -1.90 -2.68
C GLU A 133 -30.87 -0.71 -1.97
N SER A 134 -31.44 0.47 -2.20
CA SER A 134 -31.23 1.59 -1.27
C SER A 134 -31.59 1.09 0.12
N PRO A 135 -30.70 1.20 1.13
CA PRO A 135 -31.05 0.82 2.49
C PRO A 135 -32.35 1.52 2.85
N PRO A 136 -33.34 0.82 3.42
CA PRO A 136 -34.59 1.44 3.79
C PRO A 136 -34.28 2.62 4.72
N LEU A 137 -34.66 3.82 4.30
CA LEU A 137 -34.42 5.06 5.04
C LEU A 137 -35.02 5.04 6.44
N ASP A 138 -35.96 4.13 6.67
CA ASP A 138 -36.68 3.98 7.93
C ASP A 138 -35.87 3.32 9.06
N ASP A 139 -34.74 2.66 8.72
CA ASP A 139 -33.85 2.07 9.73
C ASP A 139 -32.77 3.05 10.23
N ILE A 140 -32.78 4.30 9.78
CA ILE A 140 -31.78 5.31 10.13
C ILE A 140 -32.34 6.35 11.15
N MET A 141 -33.61 6.26 11.51
CA MET A 141 -34.19 7.14 12.54
C MET A 141 -34.12 6.53 13.94
#